data_259b6fee7b87f838a5ad17ccd1c61b89
#
_entry.id   259b6fee7b87f838a5ad17ccd1c61b89
#
_cell.length_a   1.000
_cell.length_b   1.000
_cell.length_c   1.000
_cell.angle_alpha   90.00
_cell.angle_beta   90.00
_cell.angle_gamma   90.00
#
_symmetry.space_group_name_H-M   'P 1'
#
loop_
_entity.id
_entity.type
_entity.pdbx_description
1 polymer ?
#
loop_
_entity_poly.entity_id
_entity_poly.type
_entity_poly.pdbx_seq_one_letter_code
_entity_poly.pdbx_strand_id
1 'polypeptide(L)'
;MYATIVRGLAALGVSVTAGLALAAGQYGPGASDRAIKIGNTMPYSGPGSGYGAIGKALAAYFSMVNDQGGIAGRRVDFISRDDGYSPPKTVEQVRKLVEEDEVLAMFQTLGTPPNLAIRGYLNDNKVPQLFVGSGSDQWNDPAHYPWTMGWQPSYGAEARIFARYILEKLPDAKVAVLYQNDDFGKDYLNGLRRGLGDKGGKMIVATQSYETTDPTVDSQVVTLHASGADVLLIAAIPKFTTLAIRKVYDVGWRPVEFLNSVSTSVVTVMKPAGFEKGVGAISAAYNKDPSDPQWQDTPEYKDWLSWMKKYNPSGNPTDALTVYGYGAAQTLVAVLKGSGDDLTRANVMKQAANLHDLRLPMLLPGISLSTSANDFAPIKQMQLQRFDGTSWKLFGDVIAGG
;
A
#
# COMPACT_ATOMS: atom_id res chain seq x y z
N MET A 1 -14.45 -56.67 -81.74
CA MET A 1 -15.14 -56.73 -80.43
C MET A 1 -14.12 -56.34 -79.40
N TYR A 2 -14.12 -55.07 -79.04
CA TYR A 2 -13.16 -54.52 -78.08
C TYR A 2 -13.88 -54.18 -76.76
N ALA A 3 -13.42 -54.75 -75.64
CA ALA A 3 -13.87 -54.44 -74.30
C ALA A 3 -12.96 -53.41 -73.67
N THR A 4 -13.52 -52.24 -73.29
CA THR A 4 -12.85 -51.18 -72.68
C THR A 4 -12.93 -51.32 -71.15
N ILE A 5 -11.76 -51.45 -70.49
CA ILE A 5 -11.64 -51.47 -69.03
C ILE A 5 -11.44 -50.04 -68.54
N VAL A 6 -12.42 -49.50 -67.72
CA VAL A 6 -12.31 -48.26 -67.03
C VAL A 6 -11.68 -48.52 -65.63
N ARG A 7 -10.48 -47.97 -65.39
CA ARG A 7 -9.83 -47.96 -64.05
C ARG A 7 -10.26 -46.71 -63.29
N GLY A 8 -11.04 -46.90 -62.22
CA GLY A 8 -11.34 -45.83 -61.26
C GLY A 8 -10.18 -45.59 -60.33
N LEU A 9 -9.64 -44.39 -60.31
CA LEU A 9 -8.72 -43.88 -59.25
C LEU A 9 -9.55 -43.42 -58.06
N ALA A 10 -9.45 -44.14 -56.95
CA ALA A 10 -9.92 -43.65 -55.66
C ALA A 10 -8.82 -42.69 -55.03
N ALA A 11 -9.11 -41.41 -54.96
CA ALA A 11 -8.27 -40.46 -54.27
C ALA A 11 -8.60 -40.50 -52.76
N LEU A 12 -7.67 -41.03 -51.95
CA LEU A 12 -7.73 -40.91 -50.49
C LEU A 12 -7.37 -39.46 -50.11
N GLY A 13 -8.34 -38.68 -49.70
CA GLY A 13 -8.12 -37.36 -49.07
C GLY A 13 -7.68 -37.55 -47.62
N VAL A 14 -6.40 -37.33 -47.34
CA VAL A 14 -5.88 -37.24 -46.00
C VAL A 14 -6.19 -35.82 -45.47
N SER A 15 -7.23 -35.71 -44.65
CA SER A 15 -7.52 -34.45 -43.90
C SER A 15 -6.52 -34.33 -42.76
N VAL A 16 -5.49 -33.47 -42.93
CA VAL A 16 -4.61 -33.09 -41.85
C VAL A 16 -5.36 -32.05 -41.01
N THR A 17 -5.97 -32.48 -39.92
CA THR A 17 -6.42 -31.60 -38.84
C THR A 17 -5.18 -31.11 -38.12
N ALA A 18 -4.69 -29.91 -38.47
CA ALA A 18 -3.72 -29.18 -37.67
C ALA A 18 -4.39 -28.82 -36.34
N GLY A 19 -4.23 -29.67 -35.34
CA GLY A 19 -4.57 -29.32 -33.96
C GLY A 19 -3.66 -28.18 -33.55
N LEU A 20 -4.22 -26.97 -33.33
CA LEU A 20 -3.57 -25.90 -32.59
C LEU A 20 -3.30 -26.47 -31.19
N ALA A 21 -2.08 -26.93 -30.95
CA ALA A 21 -1.59 -27.17 -29.61
C ALA A 21 -1.52 -25.78 -28.93
N LEU A 22 -2.54 -25.43 -28.15
CA LEU A 22 -2.44 -24.34 -27.19
C LEU A 22 -1.23 -24.67 -26.32
N ALA A 23 -0.22 -23.84 -26.37
CA ALA A 23 0.93 -23.97 -25.47
C ALA A 23 0.37 -24.01 -24.05
N ALA A 24 0.61 -25.09 -23.32
CA ALA A 24 0.20 -25.21 -21.93
C ALA A 24 0.88 -24.07 -21.14
N GLY A 25 0.10 -23.35 -20.32
CA GLY A 25 0.63 -22.28 -19.47
C GLY A 25 1.72 -22.82 -18.54
N GLN A 26 2.67 -21.95 -18.15
CA GLN A 26 3.67 -22.28 -17.14
C GLN A 26 3.16 -21.79 -15.78
N TYR A 27 3.07 -22.69 -14.80
CA TYR A 27 2.50 -22.39 -13.50
C TYR A 27 3.47 -22.68 -12.37
N GLY A 28 3.58 -21.73 -11.44
CA GLY A 28 4.14 -21.96 -10.11
C GLY A 28 3.07 -22.45 -9.12
N PRO A 29 3.45 -22.72 -7.86
CA PRO A 29 2.49 -22.98 -6.80
C PRO A 29 1.40 -21.90 -6.78
N GLY A 30 0.16 -22.29 -6.55
CA GLY A 30 -0.98 -21.36 -6.48
C GLY A 30 -1.52 -20.83 -7.81
N ALA A 31 -0.97 -21.24 -8.93
CA ALA A 31 -1.47 -20.89 -10.26
C ALA A 31 -1.88 -22.12 -11.07
N SER A 32 -2.89 -21.96 -11.92
CA SER A 32 -3.40 -23.00 -12.82
C SER A 32 -4.15 -22.35 -14.00
N ASP A 33 -4.66 -23.18 -14.92
CA ASP A 33 -5.56 -22.72 -16.00
C ASP A 33 -6.86 -22.06 -15.50
N ARG A 34 -7.22 -22.26 -14.23
CA ARG A 34 -8.52 -21.84 -13.67
C ARG A 34 -8.43 -20.82 -12.56
N ALA A 35 -7.32 -20.79 -11.81
CA ALA A 35 -7.21 -19.99 -10.59
C ALA A 35 -5.80 -19.46 -10.37
N ILE A 36 -5.74 -18.32 -9.68
CA ILE A 36 -4.54 -17.66 -9.17
C ILE A 36 -4.79 -17.39 -7.68
N LYS A 37 -4.08 -18.10 -6.80
CA LYS A 37 -4.19 -17.93 -5.34
C LYS A 37 -3.24 -16.84 -4.86
N ILE A 38 -3.77 -15.83 -4.19
CA ILE A 38 -3.02 -14.69 -3.63
C ILE A 38 -3.24 -14.65 -2.12
N GLY A 39 -2.16 -14.69 -1.35
CA GLY A 39 -2.16 -14.63 0.11
C GLY A 39 -2.02 -13.20 0.63
N ASN A 40 -2.67 -12.93 1.76
CA ASN A 40 -2.59 -11.65 2.46
C ASN A 40 -2.67 -11.86 3.97
N THR A 41 -1.95 -11.04 4.74
CA THR A 41 -2.20 -10.82 6.16
C THR A 41 -2.58 -9.36 6.39
N MET A 42 -3.62 -9.16 7.20
CA MET A 42 -4.20 -7.84 7.45
C MET A 42 -4.66 -7.78 8.92
N PRO A 43 -4.38 -6.69 9.65
CA PRO A 43 -4.87 -6.55 11.02
C PRO A 43 -6.35 -6.18 11.02
N TYR A 44 -7.22 -7.19 10.96
CA TYR A 44 -8.67 -6.98 11.15
C TYR A 44 -9.02 -6.79 12.62
N SER A 45 -8.12 -7.19 13.52
CA SER A 45 -8.20 -7.01 14.96
C SER A 45 -6.96 -6.31 15.53
N GLY A 46 -6.92 -6.04 16.84
CA GLY A 46 -5.76 -5.47 17.52
C GLY A 46 -5.53 -3.97 17.24
N PRO A 47 -4.34 -3.43 17.58
CA PRO A 47 -4.05 -2.00 17.52
C PRO A 47 -4.04 -1.42 16.10
N GLY A 48 -3.77 -2.25 15.09
CA GLY A 48 -3.79 -1.88 13.68
C GLY A 48 -5.14 -2.04 12.98
N SER A 49 -6.23 -2.38 13.71
CA SER A 49 -7.52 -2.75 13.11
C SER A 49 -8.15 -1.66 12.23
N GLY A 50 -7.77 -0.41 12.40
CA GLY A 50 -8.18 0.68 11.49
C GLY A 50 -7.79 0.44 10.03
N TYR A 51 -6.73 -0.33 9.78
CA TYR A 51 -6.30 -0.69 8.43
C TYR A 51 -7.10 -1.83 7.79
N GLY A 52 -7.95 -2.53 8.53
CA GLY A 52 -8.76 -3.64 8.00
C GLY A 52 -9.64 -3.27 6.80
N ALA A 53 -9.96 -1.98 6.62
CA ALA A 53 -10.66 -1.47 5.45
C ALA A 53 -9.90 -1.74 4.14
N ILE A 54 -8.56 -1.75 4.17
CA ILE A 54 -7.71 -2.08 3.01
C ILE A 54 -7.97 -3.50 2.55
N GLY A 55 -7.89 -4.49 3.46
CA GLY A 55 -8.10 -5.90 3.11
C GLY A 55 -9.50 -6.17 2.54
N LYS A 56 -10.52 -5.49 3.07
CA LYS A 56 -11.90 -5.56 2.55
C LYS A 56 -11.99 -4.97 1.14
N ALA A 57 -11.32 -3.85 0.87
CA ALA A 57 -11.27 -3.25 -0.45
C ALA A 57 -10.54 -4.13 -1.46
N LEU A 58 -9.42 -4.77 -1.07
CA LEU A 58 -8.71 -5.76 -1.90
C LEU A 58 -9.62 -6.93 -2.28
N ALA A 59 -10.29 -7.54 -1.31
CA ALA A 59 -11.23 -8.65 -1.55
C ALA A 59 -12.38 -8.25 -2.49
N ALA A 60 -12.95 -7.06 -2.28
CA ALA A 60 -14.01 -6.51 -3.12
C ALA A 60 -13.53 -6.25 -4.56
N TYR A 61 -12.29 -5.79 -4.73
CA TYR A 61 -11.73 -5.57 -6.07
C TYR A 61 -11.54 -6.88 -6.82
N PHE A 62 -10.99 -7.91 -6.18
CA PHE A 62 -10.83 -9.23 -6.81
C PHE A 62 -12.17 -9.92 -7.08
N SER A 63 -13.20 -9.67 -6.25
CA SER A 63 -14.57 -10.10 -6.57
C SER A 63 -15.06 -9.49 -7.89
N MET A 64 -14.85 -8.18 -8.09
CA MET A 64 -15.16 -7.52 -9.36
C MET A 64 -14.38 -8.13 -10.53
N VAL A 65 -13.07 -8.35 -10.36
CA VAL A 65 -12.24 -8.97 -11.40
C VAL A 65 -12.79 -10.34 -11.79
N ASN A 66 -13.20 -11.14 -10.80
CA ASN A 66 -13.77 -12.46 -11.03
C ASN A 66 -15.12 -12.41 -11.75
N ASP A 67 -16.00 -11.47 -11.41
CA ASP A 67 -17.29 -11.25 -12.09
C ASP A 67 -17.10 -10.82 -13.56
N GLN A 68 -15.97 -10.18 -13.86
CA GLN A 68 -15.59 -9.79 -15.23
C GLN A 68 -14.86 -10.88 -16.01
N GLY A 69 -14.81 -12.11 -15.51
CA GLY A 69 -14.17 -13.26 -16.16
C GLY A 69 -12.73 -13.55 -15.70
N GLY A 70 -12.27 -12.89 -14.64
CA GLY A 70 -10.95 -13.12 -14.07
C GLY A 70 -9.79 -12.52 -14.89
N ILE A 71 -8.60 -13.07 -14.70
CA ILE A 71 -7.40 -12.66 -15.44
C ILE A 71 -7.09 -13.74 -16.48
N ALA A 72 -7.30 -13.42 -17.75
CA ALA A 72 -7.19 -14.38 -18.87
C ALA A 72 -8.00 -15.68 -18.59
N GLY A 73 -9.24 -15.52 -18.09
CA GLY A 73 -10.13 -16.65 -17.75
C GLY A 73 -9.85 -17.31 -16.40
N ARG A 74 -8.82 -16.88 -15.67
CA ARG A 74 -8.44 -17.44 -14.37
C ARG A 74 -9.03 -16.62 -13.24
N ARG A 75 -9.68 -17.28 -12.31
CA ARG A 75 -10.23 -16.67 -11.10
C ARG A 75 -9.10 -16.27 -10.15
N VAL A 76 -9.20 -15.11 -9.51
CA VAL A 76 -8.30 -14.70 -8.42
C VAL A 76 -8.89 -15.14 -7.09
N ASP A 77 -8.26 -16.10 -6.43
CA ASP A 77 -8.61 -16.55 -5.09
C ASP A 77 -7.78 -15.79 -4.07
N PHE A 78 -8.35 -14.71 -3.52
CA PHE A 78 -7.71 -13.86 -2.53
C PHE A 78 -7.98 -14.39 -1.12
N ILE A 79 -6.93 -14.86 -0.45
CA ILE A 79 -6.99 -15.47 0.88
C ILE A 79 -6.36 -14.50 1.88
N SER A 80 -7.19 -13.79 2.65
CA SER A 80 -6.76 -12.81 3.64
C SER A 80 -6.98 -13.33 5.06
N ARG A 81 -5.94 -13.27 5.91
CA ARG A 81 -5.96 -13.78 7.28
C ARG A 81 -5.68 -12.67 8.28
N ASP A 82 -6.38 -12.67 9.42
CA ASP A 82 -6.15 -11.72 10.52
C ASP A 82 -4.86 -12.06 11.27
N ASP A 83 -3.95 -11.09 11.34
CA ASP A 83 -2.72 -11.20 12.13
C ASP A 83 -2.71 -10.30 13.38
N GLY A 84 -3.73 -9.48 13.58
CA GLY A 84 -3.85 -8.59 14.74
C GLY A 84 -2.71 -7.57 14.88
N TYR A 85 -1.95 -7.30 13.81
CA TYR A 85 -0.72 -6.50 13.82
C TYR A 85 0.38 -7.10 14.70
N SER A 86 0.40 -8.42 14.83
CA SER A 86 1.35 -9.16 15.68
C SER A 86 2.35 -9.94 14.83
N PRO A 87 3.64 -9.60 14.83
CA PRO A 87 4.65 -10.30 14.04
C PRO A 87 4.67 -11.83 14.23
N PRO A 88 4.57 -12.38 15.46
CA PRO A 88 4.48 -13.83 15.62
C PRO A 88 3.25 -14.44 14.95
N LYS A 89 2.08 -13.79 15.04
CA LYS A 89 0.85 -14.25 14.38
C LYS A 89 0.95 -14.12 12.86
N THR A 90 1.60 -13.05 12.36
CA THR A 90 1.88 -12.89 10.93
C THR A 90 2.70 -14.05 10.40
N VAL A 91 3.77 -14.45 11.10
CA VAL A 91 4.60 -15.61 10.73
C VAL A 91 3.75 -16.88 10.66
N GLU A 92 2.89 -17.13 11.65
CA GLU A 92 2.00 -18.30 11.67
C GLU A 92 1.06 -18.29 10.46
N GLN A 93 0.39 -17.17 10.20
CA GLN A 93 -0.60 -17.09 9.10
C GLN A 93 0.08 -17.17 7.72
N VAL A 94 1.26 -16.59 7.57
CA VAL A 94 2.03 -16.66 6.30
C VAL A 94 2.50 -18.08 6.02
N ARG A 95 2.96 -18.83 7.04
CA ARG A 95 3.29 -20.24 6.84
C ARG A 95 2.10 -21.05 6.33
N LYS A 96 0.92 -20.87 6.92
CA LYS A 96 -0.31 -21.53 6.42
C LYS A 96 -0.63 -21.16 4.98
N LEU A 97 -0.52 -19.86 4.63
CA LEU A 97 -0.77 -19.39 3.27
C LEU A 97 0.23 -19.98 2.24
N VAL A 98 1.49 -20.13 2.63
CA VAL A 98 2.55 -20.64 1.74
C VAL A 98 2.58 -22.17 1.69
N GLU A 99 2.48 -22.84 2.86
CA GLU A 99 2.72 -24.28 2.99
C GLU A 99 1.44 -25.12 2.81
N GLU A 100 0.25 -24.58 3.22
CA GLU A 100 -1.03 -25.29 3.14
C GLU A 100 -1.90 -24.81 1.97
N ASP A 101 -2.07 -23.49 1.85
CA ASP A 101 -2.87 -22.90 0.75
C ASP A 101 -2.08 -22.84 -0.56
N GLU A 102 -0.74 -22.92 -0.50
CA GLU A 102 0.17 -22.89 -1.66
C GLU A 102 -0.02 -21.64 -2.53
N VAL A 103 -0.07 -20.45 -1.93
CA VAL A 103 -0.30 -19.23 -2.71
C VAL A 103 0.84 -18.92 -3.69
N LEU A 104 0.49 -18.33 -4.84
CA LEU A 104 1.46 -17.85 -5.84
C LEU A 104 2.35 -16.75 -5.27
N ALA A 105 1.74 -15.80 -4.59
CA ALA A 105 2.42 -14.65 -3.99
C ALA A 105 1.72 -14.20 -2.72
N MET A 106 2.47 -13.61 -1.79
CA MET A 106 1.94 -12.75 -0.74
C MET A 106 1.76 -11.35 -1.31
N PHE A 107 0.64 -10.71 -1.00
CA PHE A 107 0.29 -9.39 -1.53
C PHE A 107 -0.30 -8.49 -0.45
N GLN A 108 0.22 -7.24 -0.37
CA GLN A 108 -0.29 -6.24 0.57
C GLN A 108 -0.34 -6.73 2.03
N THR A 109 0.59 -7.58 2.44
CA THR A 109 0.79 -7.89 3.86
C THR A 109 1.10 -6.58 4.59
N LEU A 110 0.40 -6.31 5.72
CA LEU A 110 0.38 -4.97 6.30
C LEU A 110 1.27 -4.84 7.53
N GLY A 111 1.97 -3.69 7.59
CA GLY A 111 2.76 -3.26 8.75
C GLY A 111 4.25 -3.56 8.64
N THR A 112 5.10 -2.64 9.16
CA THR A 112 6.56 -2.79 9.06
C THR A 112 7.07 -3.96 9.89
N PRO A 113 6.82 -4.06 11.21
CA PRO A 113 7.28 -5.22 12.00
C PRO A 113 6.73 -6.56 11.50
N PRO A 114 5.43 -6.70 11.16
CA PRO A 114 4.89 -7.91 10.59
C PRO A 114 5.65 -8.36 9.33
N ASN A 115 5.90 -7.44 8.41
CA ASN A 115 6.57 -7.75 7.14
C ASN A 115 8.05 -8.08 7.29
N LEU A 116 8.76 -7.44 8.20
CA LEU A 116 10.15 -7.77 8.51
C LEU A 116 10.27 -9.19 9.08
N ALA A 117 9.31 -9.62 9.89
CA ALA A 117 9.31 -10.97 10.49
C ALA A 117 9.16 -12.10 9.46
N ILE A 118 8.56 -11.83 8.30
CA ILE A 118 8.30 -12.83 7.25
C ILE A 118 9.23 -12.70 6.04
N ARG A 119 9.91 -11.55 5.88
CA ARG A 119 10.70 -11.24 4.68
C ARG A 119 11.78 -12.29 4.37
N GLY A 120 12.56 -12.68 5.39
CA GLY A 120 13.60 -13.71 5.23
C GLY A 120 13.00 -15.03 4.74
N TYR A 121 11.98 -15.54 5.44
CA TYR A 121 11.30 -16.78 5.07
C TYR A 121 10.76 -16.76 3.64
N LEU A 122 10.12 -15.67 3.21
CA LEU A 122 9.57 -15.55 1.86
C LEU A 122 10.66 -15.49 0.80
N ASN A 123 11.76 -14.76 1.06
CA ASN A 123 12.90 -14.69 0.13
C ASN A 123 13.62 -16.04 0.00
N ASP A 124 13.86 -16.76 1.10
CA ASP A 124 14.50 -18.08 1.12
C ASP A 124 13.67 -19.11 0.32
N ASN A 125 12.33 -19.02 0.41
CA ASN A 125 11.39 -19.89 -0.29
C ASN A 125 10.98 -19.38 -1.69
N LYS A 126 11.55 -18.27 -2.16
CA LYS A 126 11.26 -17.64 -3.44
C LYS A 126 9.76 -17.39 -3.66
N VAL A 127 9.10 -16.93 -2.60
CA VAL A 127 7.70 -16.50 -2.62
C VAL A 127 7.65 -14.98 -2.79
N PRO A 128 7.08 -14.45 -3.87
CA PRO A 128 6.93 -13.01 -4.03
C PRO A 128 6.16 -12.40 -2.87
N GLN A 129 6.74 -11.38 -2.22
CA GLN A 129 6.11 -10.49 -1.25
C GLN A 129 5.86 -9.16 -1.93
N LEU A 130 4.74 -9.09 -2.66
CA LEU A 130 4.45 -8.01 -3.59
C LEU A 130 3.74 -6.85 -2.92
N PHE A 131 4.25 -5.66 -3.21
CA PHE A 131 3.58 -4.41 -2.88
C PHE A 131 3.20 -4.33 -1.40
N VAL A 132 4.19 -4.56 -0.55
CA VAL A 132 4.04 -4.58 0.92
C VAL A 132 3.25 -3.38 1.41
N GLY A 133 2.27 -3.59 2.28
CA GLY A 133 1.44 -2.55 2.90
C GLY A 133 2.20 -1.79 4.00
N SER A 134 3.33 -1.22 3.64
CA SER A 134 4.23 -0.42 4.48
C SER A 134 5.15 0.42 3.61
N GLY A 135 5.50 1.61 4.08
CA GLY A 135 6.44 2.52 3.41
C GLY A 135 7.84 2.49 4.02
N SER A 136 8.25 1.44 4.73
CA SER A 136 9.63 1.38 5.24
C SER A 136 10.64 1.49 4.10
N ASP A 137 11.72 2.23 4.35
CA ASP A 137 12.84 2.40 3.41
C ASP A 137 13.47 1.05 3.03
N GLN A 138 13.23 0.00 3.82
CA GLN A 138 13.80 -1.34 3.64
C GLN A 138 13.18 -2.15 2.49
N TRP A 139 12.07 -1.71 1.89
CA TRP A 139 11.44 -2.45 0.80
C TRP A 139 12.07 -2.21 -0.56
N ASN A 140 12.95 -1.24 -0.70
CA ASN A 140 13.73 -0.98 -1.91
C ASN A 140 15.16 -1.52 -1.78
N ASP A 141 15.29 -2.83 -1.59
CA ASP A 141 16.58 -3.53 -1.52
C ASP A 141 16.57 -4.82 -2.37
N PRO A 142 16.48 -4.69 -3.71
CA PRO A 142 16.44 -5.85 -4.61
C PRO A 142 17.71 -6.70 -4.58
N ALA A 143 18.84 -6.14 -4.16
CA ALA A 143 20.09 -6.87 -4.09
C ALA A 143 20.10 -7.96 -3.01
N HIS A 144 19.53 -7.68 -1.84
CA HIS A 144 19.48 -8.62 -0.72
C HIS A 144 18.12 -9.34 -0.59
N TYR A 145 17.04 -8.68 -1.02
CA TYR A 145 15.68 -9.20 -0.92
C TYR A 145 14.94 -9.15 -2.27
N PRO A 146 15.38 -9.94 -3.27
CA PRO A 146 14.84 -9.87 -4.64
C PRO A 146 13.37 -10.34 -4.76
N TRP A 147 12.80 -10.88 -3.70
CA TRP A 147 11.40 -11.34 -3.66
C TRP A 147 10.48 -10.42 -2.85
N THR A 148 10.96 -9.27 -2.36
CA THR A 148 10.17 -8.31 -1.57
C THR A 148 10.16 -6.94 -2.23
N MET A 149 8.97 -6.36 -2.42
CA MET A 149 8.76 -5.06 -3.07
C MET A 149 7.73 -4.23 -2.32
N GLY A 150 8.02 -2.94 -2.09
CA GLY A 150 7.06 -1.96 -1.56
C GLY A 150 6.01 -1.51 -2.59
N TRP A 151 5.05 -0.69 -2.15
CA TRP A 151 4.06 -0.07 -3.04
C TRP A 151 3.99 1.44 -2.87
N GLN A 152 3.72 1.89 -1.66
CA GLN A 152 3.56 3.30 -1.30
C GLN A 152 4.91 4.04 -1.21
N PRO A 153 4.92 5.38 -1.20
CA PRO A 153 6.13 6.16 -0.96
C PRO A 153 6.82 5.79 0.35
N SER A 154 8.15 5.90 0.38
CA SER A 154 8.88 5.55 1.59
C SER A 154 8.66 6.57 2.70
N TYR A 155 8.63 6.11 3.95
CA TYR A 155 8.47 6.95 5.14
C TYR A 155 9.59 7.95 5.29
N GLY A 156 10.82 7.55 4.97
CA GLY A 156 11.95 8.48 4.95
C GLY A 156 11.82 9.56 3.88
N ALA A 157 11.25 9.23 2.70
CA ALA A 157 10.98 10.21 1.66
C ALA A 157 9.89 11.21 2.09
N GLU A 158 8.81 10.72 2.66
CA GLU A 158 7.74 11.57 3.20
C GLU A 158 8.26 12.51 4.29
N ALA A 159 9.05 12.00 5.23
CA ALA A 159 9.64 12.81 6.29
C ALA A 159 10.61 13.89 5.75
N ARG A 160 11.33 13.62 4.64
CA ARG A 160 12.13 14.64 3.96
C ARG A 160 11.28 15.73 3.31
N ILE A 161 10.11 15.38 2.77
CA ILE A 161 9.14 16.38 2.27
C ILE A 161 8.68 17.29 3.41
N PHE A 162 8.36 16.74 4.58
CA PHE A 162 8.02 17.52 5.77
C PHE A 162 9.18 18.42 6.23
N ALA A 163 10.40 17.86 6.25
CA ALA A 163 11.60 18.63 6.60
C ALA A 163 11.80 19.81 5.66
N ARG A 164 11.62 19.63 4.36
CA ARG A 164 11.69 20.71 3.37
C ARG A 164 10.69 21.81 3.66
N TYR A 165 9.42 21.46 3.93
CA TYR A 165 8.41 22.45 4.32
C TYR A 165 8.80 23.20 5.60
N ILE A 166 9.30 22.50 6.62
CA ILE A 166 9.75 23.10 7.88
C ILE A 166 10.88 24.09 7.63
N LEU A 167 11.91 23.72 6.84
CA LEU A 167 13.03 24.61 6.53
C LEU A 167 12.59 25.85 5.73
N GLU A 168 11.60 25.72 4.85
CA GLU A 168 11.12 26.82 4.01
C GLU A 168 10.16 27.77 4.75
N LYS A 169 9.30 27.24 5.61
CA LYS A 169 8.19 27.99 6.22
C LYS A 169 8.36 28.25 7.71
N LEU A 170 9.17 27.45 8.39
CA LEU A 170 9.35 27.45 9.84
C LEU A 170 10.85 27.26 10.20
N PRO A 171 11.78 28.07 9.63
CA PRO A 171 13.23 27.81 9.66
C PRO A 171 13.86 27.82 11.06
N ASP A 172 13.20 28.42 12.03
CA ASP A 172 13.67 28.55 13.42
C ASP A 172 12.84 27.70 14.41
N ALA A 173 11.92 26.87 13.89
CA ALA A 173 11.02 26.08 14.73
C ALA A 173 11.76 25.00 15.51
N LYS A 174 11.30 24.77 16.73
CA LYS A 174 11.65 23.60 17.54
C LYS A 174 10.70 22.47 17.18
N VAL A 175 11.27 21.31 16.88
CA VAL A 175 10.51 20.14 16.41
C VAL A 175 10.50 19.07 17.49
N ALA A 176 9.33 18.55 17.79
CA ALA A 176 9.13 17.35 18.60
C ALA A 176 8.66 16.20 17.71
N VAL A 177 9.00 14.96 18.08
CA VAL A 177 8.59 13.75 17.34
C VAL A 177 8.00 12.73 18.29
N LEU A 178 6.76 12.32 18.03
CA LEU A 178 6.14 11.13 18.60
C LEU A 178 6.21 10.00 17.55
N TYR A 179 6.78 8.86 17.91
CA TYR A 179 6.97 7.78 16.94
C TYR A 179 6.75 6.38 17.54
N GLN A 180 6.29 5.43 16.74
CA GLN A 180 6.22 4.02 17.11
C GLN A 180 7.63 3.47 17.28
N ASN A 181 7.90 2.73 18.36
CA ASN A 181 9.24 2.24 18.70
C ASN A 181 9.65 1.01 17.88
N ASP A 182 9.65 1.16 16.56
CA ASP A 182 10.10 0.16 15.60
C ASP A 182 10.64 0.84 14.33
N ASP A 183 10.93 0.05 13.30
CA ASP A 183 11.48 0.57 12.05
C ASP A 183 10.53 1.55 11.34
N PHE A 184 9.19 1.38 11.47
CA PHE A 184 8.22 2.33 10.92
C PHE A 184 8.43 3.75 11.49
N GLY A 185 8.42 3.89 12.81
CA GLY A 185 8.59 5.20 13.44
C GLY A 185 10.01 5.74 13.29
N LYS A 186 11.01 4.85 13.33
CA LYS A 186 12.43 5.23 13.14
C LYS A 186 12.72 5.71 11.72
N ASP A 187 12.08 5.17 10.69
CA ASP A 187 12.22 5.66 9.31
C ASP A 187 11.77 7.12 9.18
N TYR A 188 10.63 7.51 9.82
CA TYR A 188 10.21 8.91 9.87
C TYR A 188 11.19 9.79 10.62
N LEU A 189 11.63 9.38 11.82
CA LEU A 189 12.57 10.14 12.61
C LEU A 189 13.90 10.35 11.87
N ASN A 190 14.43 9.30 11.26
CA ASN A 190 15.67 9.35 10.51
C ASN A 190 15.50 10.14 9.20
N GLY A 191 14.37 9.98 8.51
CA GLY A 191 14.04 10.76 7.32
C GLY A 191 13.96 12.25 7.62
N LEU A 192 13.31 12.62 8.72
CA LEU A 192 13.22 14.00 9.19
C LEU A 192 14.63 14.57 9.50
N ARG A 193 15.46 13.82 10.24
CA ARG A 193 16.84 14.21 10.53
C ARG A 193 17.66 14.44 9.26
N ARG A 194 17.58 13.52 8.31
CA ARG A 194 18.26 13.64 7.01
C ARG A 194 17.76 14.85 6.23
N GLY A 195 16.45 15.08 6.21
CA GLY A 195 15.86 16.22 5.51
C GLY A 195 16.20 17.59 6.10
N LEU A 196 16.31 17.69 7.42
CA LEU A 196 16.74 18.90 8.12
C LEU A 196 18.26 19.14 8.01
N GLY A 197 19.05 18.13 7.62
CA GLY A 197 20.50 18.23 7.46
C GLY A 197 21.20 18.68 8.75
N ASP A 198 22.17 19.57 8.62
CA ASP A 198 22.96 20.09 9.76
C ASP A 198 22.11 20.81 10.82
N LYS A 199 20.92 21.30 10.45
CA LYS A 199 19.98 21.92 11.40
C LYS A 199 19.24 20.90 12.26
N GLY A 200 19.15 19.64 11.82
CA GLY A 200 18.35 18.60 12.49
C GLY A 200 18.70 18.38 13.95
N GLY A 201 19.99 18.40 14.28
CA GLY A 201 20.46 18.23 15.66
C GLY A 201 20.08 19.39 16.60
N LYS A 202 19.80 20.58 16.05
CA LYS A 202 19.36 21.76 16.82
C LYS A 202 17.86 21.93 16.82
N MET A 203 17.21 21.62 15.70
CA MET A 203 15.76 21.78 15.54
C MET A 203 14.98 20.70 16.27
N ILE A 204 15.41 19.41 16.23
CA ILE A 204 14.72 18.33 16.93
C ILE A 204 15.08 18.39 18.42
N VAL A 205 14.21 19.01 19.21
CA VAL A 205 14.44 19.27 20.64
C VAL A 205 13.95 18.16 21.56
N ALA A 206 13.00 17.33 21.10
CA ALA A 206 12.45 16.23 21.88
C ALA A 206 11.95 15.10 20.98
N THR A 207 12.13 13.86 21.44
CA THR A 207 11.55 12.67 20.81
C THR A 207 10.98 11.77 21.90
N GLN A 208 9.79 11.20 21.65
CA GLN A 208 9.17 10.20 22.51
C GLN A 208 8.66 9.05 21.65
N SER A 209 8.91 7.84 22.11
CA SER A 209 8.37 6.64 21.45
C SER A 209 7.20 6.05 22.24
N TYR A 210 6.40 5.23 21.54
CA TYR A 210 5.36 4.41 22.13
C TYR A 210 5.44 2.99 21.58
N GLU A 211 4.90 2.04 22.35
CA GLU A 211 4.71 0.64 21.93
C GLU A 211 3.27 0.42 21.48
N THR A 212 3.05 -0.48 20.53
CA THR A 212 1.68 -0.80 20.06
C THR A 212 0.81 -1.44 21.14
N THR A 213 1.42 -1.89 22.22
CA THR A 213 0.77 -2.43 23.43
C THR A 213 0.41 -1.37 24.46
N ASP A 214 0.88 -0.13 24.29
CA ASP A 214 0.57 0.95 25.23
C ASP A 214 -0.94 1.25 25.21
N PRO A 215 -1.52 1.58 26.37
CA PRO A 215 -2.92 1.96 26.42
C PRO A 215 -3.18 3.33 25.78
N THR A 216 -2.26 4.27 25.94
CA THR A 216 -2.35 5.68 25.50
C THR A 216 -0.95 6.24 25.21
N VAL A 217 -0.88 7.49 24.69
CA VAL A 217 0.35 8.26 24.47
C VAL A 217 0.37 9.56 25.27
N ASP A 218 -0.43 9.64 26.32
CA ASP A 218 -0.65 10.87 27.08
C ASP A 218 0.63 11.40 27.73
N SER A 219 1.43 10.53 28.35
CA SER A 219 2.69 10.90 28.98
C SER A 219 3.72 11.38 27.97
N GLN A 220 3.78 10.72 26.82
CA GLN A 220 4.66 11.12 25.72
C GLN A 220 4.31 12.53 25.22
N VAL A 221 3.01 12.80 24.98
CA VAL A 221 2.55 14.13 24.52
C VAL A 221 2.84 15.22 25.56
N VAL A 222 2.61 14.96 26.84
CA VAL A 222 2.95 15.92 27.92
C VAL A 222 4.44 16.22 27.95
N THR A 223 5.28 15.21 27.81
CA THR A 223 6.74 15.39 27.77
C THR A 223 7.18 16.18 26.53
N LEU A 224 6.61 15.90 25.36
CA LEU A 224 6.90 16.64 24.13
C LEU A 224 6.43 18.09 24.22
N HIS A 225 5.26 18.36 24.80
CA HIS A 225 4.78 19.71 25.05
C HIS A 225 5.73 20.52 25.96
N ALA A 226 6.22 19.90 27.03
CA ALA A 226 7.16 20.54 27.96
C ALA A 226 8.50 20.96 27.32
N SER A 227 8.85 20.43 26.15
CA SER A 227 10.04 20.83 25.38
C SER A 227 9.94 22.23 24.76
N GLY A 228 8.73 22.79 24.71
CA GLY A 228 8.45 24.05 24.04
C GLY A 228 8.58 23.99 22.52
N ALA A 229 8.30 22.83 21.93
CA ALA A 229 8.34 22.66 20.49
C ALA A 229 7.15 23.36 19.79
N ASP A 230 7.42 23.93 18.61
CA ASP A 230 6.47 24.65 17.76
C ASP A 230 5.88 23.73 16.69
N VAL A 231 6.57 22.62 16.41
CA VAL A 231 6.20 21.60 15.41
C VAL A 231 6.16 20.23 16.08
N LEU A 232 5.16 19.44 15.75
CA LEU A 232 5.04 18.05 16.18
C LEU A 232 4.88 17.13 14.97
N LEU A 233 5.82 16.20 14.77
CA LEU A 233 5.62 15.06 13.87
C LEU A 233 5.03 13.89 14.64
N ILE A 234 3.90 13.36 14.17
CA ILE A 234 3.24 12.16 14.70
C ILE A 234 3.44 11.03 13.70
N ALA A 235 4.40 10.14 13.96
CA ALA A 235 4.67 8.93 13.19
C ALA A 235 4.06 7.71 13.89
N ALA A 236 2.73 7.59 13.79
CA ALA A 236 1.94 6.64 14.56
C ALA A 236 0.86 5.96 13.69
N ILE A 237 0.44 4.74 14.09
CA ILE A 237 -0.71 4.06 13.48
C ILE A 237 -2.04 4.72 13.92
N PRO A 238 -3.17 4.52 13.21
CA PRO A 238 -4.42 5.28 13.39
C PRO A 238 -4.88 5.45 14.83
N LYS A 239 -4.86 4.38 15.65
CA LYS A 239 -5.25 4.44 17.06
C LYS A 239 -4.45 5.51 17.83
N PHE A 240 -3.14 5.47 17.70
CA PHE A 240 -2.25 6.34 18.49
C PHE A 240 -2.16 7.75 17.90
N THR A 241 -2.33 7.93 16.59
CA THR A 241 -2.51 9.26 15.97
C THR A 241 -3.76 9.94 16.51
N THR A 242 -4.89 9.21 16.58
CA THR A 242 -6.14 9.74 17.18
C THR A 242 -5.93 10.17 18.63
N LEU A 243 -5.27 9.34 19.44
CA LEU A 243 -5.00 9.64 20.85
C LEU A 243 -4.05 10.84 21.00
N ALA A 244 -3.04 10.94 20.16
CA ALA A 244 -2.09 12.04 20.16
C ALA A 244 -2.77 13.38 19.84
N ILE A 245 -3.56 13.45 18.75
CA ILE A 245 -4.31 14.66 18.36
C ILE A 245 -5.21 15.13 19.51
N ARG A 246 -5.96 14.21 20.13
CA ARG A 246 -6.79 14.53 21.29
C ARG A 246 -5.99 15.13 22.41
N LYS A 247 -4.90 14.45 22.81
CA LYS A 247 -4.10 14.88 23.94
C LYS A 247 -3.38 16.20 23.70
N VAL A 248 -2.86 16.43 22.51
CA VAL A 248 -2.26 17.71 22.09
C VAL A 248 -3.27 18.83 22.28
N TYR A 249 -4.48 18.65 21.80
CA TYR A 249 -5.55 19.63 21.96
C TYR A 249 -5.94 19.85 23.43
N ASP A 250 -6.13 18.77 24.19
CA ASP A 250 -6.64 18.80 25.58
C ASP A 250 -5.65 19.44 26.56
N VAL A 251 -4.32 19.36 26.30
CA VAL A 251 -3.30 20.06 27.10
C VAL A 251 -3.09 21.52 26.68
N GLY A 252 -3.87 22.02 25.70
CA GLY A 252 -3.74 23.39 25.22
C GLY A 252 -2.53 23.64 24.32
N TRP A 253 -1.79 22.61 23.91
CA TRP A 253 -0.67 22.72 22.97
C TRP A 253 -1.18 22.95 21.55
N ARG A 254 -0.56 23.87 20.82
CA ARG A 254 -0.97 24.22 19.45
C ARG A 254 0.24 24.27 18.50
N PRO A 255 0.95 23.16 18.33
CA PRO A 255 2.05 23.08 17.37
C PRO A 255 1.51 23.01 15.94
N VAL A 256 2.36 23.23 14.95
CA VAL A 256 2.09 22.76 13.60
C VAL A 256 2.25 21.24 13.58
N GLU A 257 1.15 20.52 13.44
CA GLU A 257 1.14 19.06 13.45
C GLU A 257 1.41 18.50 12.05
N PHE A 258 2.36 17.56 11.95
CA PHE A 258 2.58 16.72 10.77
C PHE A 258 2.13 15.30 11.08
N LEU A 259 1.20 14.78 10.30
CA LEU A 259 0.72 13.41 10.41
C LEU A 259 1.29 12.58 9.26
N ASN A 260 1.73 11.37 9.56
CA ASN A 260 2.14 10.43 8.52
C ASN A 260 0.95 10.06 7.61
N SER A 261 1.20 9.85 6.31
CA SER A 261 0.16 9.62 5.30
C SER A 261 -0.68 8.36 5.55
N VAL A 262 -0.16 7.36 6.25
CA VAL A 262 -0.90 6.13 6.56
C VAL A 262 -1.87 6.28 7.74
N SER A 263 -1.94 7.46 8.38
CA SER A 263 -2.84 7.74 9.50
C SER A 263 -3.61 9.06 9.31
N THR A 264 -4.06 9.32 8.09
CA THR A 264 -4.83 10.52 7.71
C THR A 264 -6.32 10.26 7.48
N SER A 265 -6.78 9.00 7.56
CA SER A 265 -8.17 8.67 7.30
C SER A 265 -9.14 9.55 8.10
N VAL A 266 -10.03 10.24 7.38
CA VAL A 266 -11.08 11.05 8.00
C VAL A 266 -11.99 10.18 8.88
N VAL A 267 -12.22 8.93 8.47
CA VAL A 267 -13.11 7.99 9.17
C VAL A 267 -12.47 7.39 10.41
N THR A 268 -11.23 6.91 10.31
CA THR A 268 -10.59 6.13 11.39
C THR A 268 -9.67 6.95 12.28
N VAL A 269 -9.33 8.19 11.88
CA VAL A 269 -8.43 9.07 12.65
C VAL A 269 -9.09 10.41 12.98
N MET A 270 -9.44 11.22 11.98
CA MET A 270 -9.85 12.61 12.22
C MET A 270 -11.21 12.70 12.93
N LYS A 271 -12.20 11.93 12.50
CA LYS A 271 -13.51 11.88 13.14
C LYS A 271 -13.46 11.36 14.58
N PRO A 272 -12.79 10.23 14.89
CA PRO A 272 -12.59 9.81 16.28
C PRO A 272 -11.74 10.78 17.10
N ALA A 273 -10.80 11.50 16.52
CA ALA A 273 -10.04 12.53 17.25
C ALA A 273 -10.91 13.73 17.68
N GLY A 274 -11.88 14.07 16.87
CA GLY A 274 -12.66 15.31 16.89
C GLY A 274 -12.12 16.24 15.80
N PHE A 275 -12.96 16.57 14.83
CA PHE A 275 -12.53 17.32 13.65
C PHE A 275 -11.87 18.65 14.00
N GLU A 276 -12.44 19.34 14.99
CA GLU A 276 -11.94 20.63 15.50
C GLU A 276 -10.52 20.54 16.09
N LYS A 277 -10.13 19.34 16.56
CA LYS A 277 -8.82 19.12 17.20
C LYS A 277 -7.70 18.94 16.19
N GLY A 278 -8.02 18.50 14.99
CA GLY A 278 -7.03 18.27 13.93
C GLY A 278 -6.95 19.38 12.89
N VAL A 279 -7.71 20.48 13.04
CA VAL A 279 -7.69 21.59 12.06
C VAL A 279 -6.29 22.17 11.91
N GLY A 280 -5.82 22.26 10.67
CA GLY A 280 -4.49 22.78 10.36
C GLY A 280 -3.38 21.72 10.28
N ALA A 281 -3.65 20.47 10.70
CA ALA A 281 -2.69 19.38 10.57
C ALA A 281 -2.26 19.22 9.10
N ILE A 282 -0.99 18.96 8.88
CA ILE A 282 -0.36 18.79 7.58
C ILE A 282 -0.01 17.31 7.40
N SER A 283 -0.15 16.81 6.18
CA SER A 283 0.33 15.50 5.77
C SER A 283 0.75 15.53 4.31
N ALA A 284 1.10 14.38 3.74
CA ALA A 284 1.35 14.22 2.33
C ALA A 284 0.43 13.16 1.73
N ALA A 285 0.05 13.34 0.47
CA ALA A 285 -0.83 12.44 -0.27
C ALA A 285 -0.22 12.03 -1.60
N TYR A 286 -0.58 10.86 -2.06
CA TYR A 286 -0.31 10.35 -3.41
C TYR A 286 -1.58 9.81 -4.07
N ASN A 287 -2.62 9.55 -3.28
CA ASN A 287 -3.97 9.19 -3.73
C ASN A 287 -4.92 10.39 -3.62
N LYS A 288 -5.95 10.41 -4.44
CA LYS A 288 -7.11 11.30 -4.29
C LYS A 288 -7.86 10.92 -3.01
N ASP A 289 -8.02 11.86 -2.09
CA ASP A 289 -8.80 11.63 -0.88
C ASP A 289 -10.29 11.67 -1.23
N PRO A 290 -11.07 10.62 -0.96
CA PRO A 290 -12.49 10.58 -1.33
C PRO A 290 -13.36 11.52 -0.50
N SER A 291 -12.85 12.05 0.61
CA SER A 291 -13.55 13.08 1.40
C SER A 291 -13.43 14.49 0.82
N ASP A 292 -12.46 14.72 -0.10
CA ASP A 292 -12.27 16.03 -0.71
C ASP A 292 -13.25 16.27 -1.86
N PRO A 293 -14.13 17.29 -1.75
CA PRO A 293 -15.15 17.60 -2.76
C PRO A 293 -14.58 17.86 -4.16
N GLN A 294 -13.31 18.29 -4.30
CA GLN A 294 -12.74 18.59 -5.61
C GLN A 294 -12.74 17.39 -6.57
N TRP A 295 -12.77 16.14 -6.04
CA TRP A 295 -12.75 14.93 -6.86
C TRP A 295 -14.12 14.41 -7.25
N GLN A 296 -15.20 14.80 -6.53
CA GLN A 296 -16.51 14.17 -6.62
C GLN A 296 -17.14 14.21 -8.02
N ASP A 297 -16.79 15.21 -8.82
CA ASP A 297 -17.29 15.34 -10.18
C ASP A 297 -16.41 14.70 -11.24
N THR A 298 -15.23 14.19 -10.86
CA THR A 298 -14.32 13.53 -11.80
C THR A 298 -14.82 12.14 -12.20
N PRO A 299 -14.59 11.70 -13.46
CA PRO A 299 -14.99 10.36 -13.91
C PRO A 299 -14.40 9.25 -13.03
N GLU A 300 -13.13 9.38 -12.67
CA GLU A 300 -12.41 8.38 -11.88
C GLU A 300 -13.02 8.19 -10.49
N TYR A 301 -13.44 9.26 -9.84
CA TYR A 301 -14.14 9.19 -8.57
C TYR A 301 -15.50 8.53 -8.72
N LYS A 302 -16.28 8.89 -9.76
CA LYS A 302 -17.60 8.31 -10.04
C LYS A 302 -17.50 6.80 -10.31
N ASP A 303 -16.49 6.37 -11.05
CA ASP A 303 -16.22 4.95 -11.33
C ASP A 303 -15.84 4.20 -10.06
N TRP A 304 -14.92 4.76 -9.26
CA TRP A 304 -14.55 4.21 -7.95
C TRP A 304 -15.76 4.14 -7.00
N LEU A 305 -16.59 5.18 -6.92
CA LEU A 305 -17.78 5.20 -6.08
C LEU A 305 -18.83 4.16 -6.53
N SER A 306 -18.97 3.94 -7.84
CA SER A 306 -19.84 2.91 -8.39
C SER A 306 -19.35 1.52 -8.02
N TRP A 307 -18.04 1.31 -8.10
CA TRP A 307 -17.40 0.09 -7.62
C TRP A 307 -17.62 -0.11 -6.11
N MET A 308 -17.43 0.91 -5.27
CA MET A 308 -17.68 0.87 -3.84
C MET A 308 -19.12 0.41 -3.54
N LYS A 309 -20.11 1.03 -4.19
CA LYS A 309 -21.52 0.69 -4.01
C LYS A 309 -21.84 -0.76 -4.37
N LYS A 310 -21.23 -1.29 -5.43
CA LYS A 310 -21.53 -2.63 -5.93
C LYS A 310 -20.76 -3.72 -5.19
N TYR A 311 -19.46 -3.53 -4.96
CA TYR A 311 -18.57 -4.59 -4.50
C TYR A 311 -18.10 -4.42 -3.05
N ASN A 312 -18.13 -3.21 -2.51
CA ASN A 312 -17.77 -2.93 -1.11
C ASN A 312 -18.85 -2.11 -0.37
N PRO A 313 -20.12 -2.55 -0.39
CA PRO A 313 -21.25 -1.76 0.13
C PRO A 313 -21.18 -1.51 1.65
N SER A 314 -20.43 -2.33 2.39
CA SER A 314 -20.18 -2.12 3.83
C SER A 314 -19.02 -1.17 4.11
N GLY A 315 -18.22 -0.82 3.10
CA GLY A 315 -17.11 0.12 3.22
C GLY A 315 -17.60 1.57 3.26
N ASN A 316 -16.87 2.41 3.98
CA ASN A 316 -17.19 3.84 4.02
C ASN A 316 -16.62 4.54 2.77
N PRO A 317 -17.44 5.20 1.94
CA PRO A 317 -16.97 5.87 0.72
C PRO A 317 -16.19 7.16 0.97
N THR A 318 -16.00 7.60 2.21
CA THR A 318 -15.11 8.72 2.55
C THR A 318 -13.81 8.26 3.21
N ASP A 319 -13.56 6.95 3.27
CA ASP A 319 -12.33 6.40 3.86
C ASP A 319 -11.25 6.22 2.79
N ALA A 320 -10.18 7.01 2.88
CA ALA A 320 -9.03 6.95 1.99
C ALA A 320 -8.35 5.57 1.93
N LEU A 321 -8.50 4.74 2.97
CA LEU A 321 -7.98 3.37 3.00
C LEU A 321 -8.65 2.46 1.96
N THR A 322 -9.90 2.77 1.55
CA THR A 322 -10.58 2.04 0.47
C THR A 322 -9.99 2.39 -0.90
N VAL A 323 -9.58 3.64 -1.10
CA VAL A 323 -8.86 4.09 -2.31
C VAL A 323 -7.48 3.43 -2.38
N TYR A 324 -6.79 3.36 -1.26
CA TYR A 324 -5.50 2.67 -1.16
C TYR A 324 -5.62 1.21 -1.63
N GLY A 325 -6.56 0.44 -1.04
CA GLY A 325 -6.80 -0.96 -1.43
C GLY A 325 -7.19 -1.12 -2.90
N TYR A 326 -8.03 -0.22 -3.41
CA TYR A 326 -8.45 -0.19 -4.82
C TYR A 326 -7.25 -0.03 -5.76
N GLY A 327 -6.38 0.96 -5.51
CA GLY A 327 -5.18 1.20 -6.32
C GLY A 327 -4.14 0.08 -6.23
N ALA A 328 -3.91 -0.46 -5.03
CA ALA A 328 -3.00 -1.59 -4.85
C ALA A 328 -3.47 -2.82 -5.62
N ALA A 329 -4.77 -3.15 -5.57
CA ALA A 329 -5.34 -4.26 -6.33
C ALA A 329 -5.21 -4.06 -7.85
N GLN A 330 -5.43 -2.84 -8.36
CA GLN A 330 -5.20 -2.50 -9.77
C GLN A 330 -3.76 -2.77 -10.19
N THR A 331 -2.80 -2.45 -9.33
CA THR A 331 -1.37 -2.69 -9.59
C THR A 331 -1.08 -4.18 -9.74
N LEU A 332 -1.59 -5.02 -8.82
CA LEU A 332 -1.39 -6.46 -8.92
C LEU A 332 -2.07 -7.04 -10.18
N VAL A 333 -3.27 -6.59 -10.52
CA VAL A 333 -3.97 -7.02 -11.74
C VAL A 333 -3.16 -6.67 -12.99
N ALA A 334 -2.51 -5.49 -13.02
CA ALA A 334 -1.64 -5.12 -14.14
C ALA A 334 -0.44 -6.07 -14.25
N VAL A 335 0.21 -6.41 -13.14
CA VAL A 335 1.32 -7.37 -13.09
C VAL A 335 0.88 -8.76 -13.56
N LEU A 336 -0.24 -9.28 -13.05
CA LEU A 336 -0.73 -10.61 -13.43
C LEU A 336 -1.16 -10.67 -14.90
N LYS A 337 -1.75 -9.60 -15.44
CA LYS A 337 -2.03 -9.49 -16.88
C LYS A 337 -0.76 -9.45 -17.71
N GLY A 338 0.27 -8.74 -17.25
CA GLY A 338 1.58 -8.69 -17.89
C GLY A 338 2.33 -10.03 -17.86
N SER A 339 2.00 -10.90 -16.90
CA SER A 339 2.59 -12.24 -16.79
C SER A 339 2.06 -13.22 -17.85
N GLY A 340 0.90 -12.95 -18.46
CA GLY A 340 0.31 -13.79 -19.49
C GLY A 340 0.06 -15.23 -19.02
N ASP A 341 0.52 -16.19 -19.80
CA ASP A 341 0.40 -17.63 -19.51
C ASP A 341 1.59 -18.19 -18.71
N ASP A 342 2.61 -17.37 -18.40
CA ASP A 342 3.69 -17.70 -17.47
C ASP A 342 3.41 -17.12 -16.10
N LEU A 343 2.66 -17.87 -15.28
CA LEU A 343 2.37 -17.56 -13.89
C LEU A 343 3.32 -18.29 -12.92
N THR A 344 4.60 -18.37 -13.28
CA THR A 344 5.66 -18.72 -12.33
C THR A 344 5.94 -17.56 -11.39
N ARG A 345 6.35 -17.86 -10.15
CA ARG A 345 6.74 -16.83 -9.17
C ARG A 345 7.83 -15.91 -9.72
N ALA A 346 8.78 -16.47 -10.47
CA ALA A 346 9.88 -15.72 -11.06
C ALA A 346 9.39 -14.71 -12.11
N ASN A 347 8.47 -15.10 -12.99
CA ASN A 347 7.94 -14.18 -14.00
C ASN A 347 7.03 -13.14 -13.36
N VAL A 348 6.19 -13.50 -12.39
CA VAL A 348 5.37 -12.53 -11.65
C VAL A 348 6.24 -11.46 -10.97
N MET A 349 7.35 -11.86 -10.32
CA MET A 349 8.30 -10.92 -9.73
C MET A 349 8.98 -10.04 -10.80
N LYS A 350 9.36 -10.63 -11.94
CA LYS A 350 9.91 -9.91 -13.08
C LYS A 350 8.94 -8.85 -13.63
N GLN A 351 7.66 -9.18 -13.77
CA GLN A 351 6.64 -8.22 -14.23
C GLN A 351 6.40 -7.11 -13.19
N ALA A 352 6.40 -7.44 -11.90
CA ALA A 352 6.32 -6.46 -10.83
C ALA A 352 7.51 -5.49 -10.84
N ALA A 353 8.70 -5.97 -11.20
CA ALA A 353 9.92 -5.17 -11.34
C ALA A 353 10.07 -4.50 -12.72
N ASN A 354 8.99 -4.41 -13.51
CA ASN A 354 9.00 -3.86 -14.87
C ASN A 354 7.76 -3.01 -15.15
N LEU A 355 7.31 -2.26 -14.16
CA LEU A 355 6.23 -1.29 -14.35
C LEU A 355 6.78 0.00 -14.96
N HIS A 356 6.10 0.50 -15.98
CA HIS A 356 6.48 1.73 -16.69
C HIS A 356 5.30 2.69 -16.75
N ASP A 357 5.41 3.81 -16.04
CA ASP A 357 4.42 4.89 -16.01
C ASP A 357 2.97 4.37 -15.84
N LEU A 358 2.78 3.36 -14.99
CA LEU A 358 1.45 2.82 -14.72
C LEU A 358 0.63 3.87 -13.98
N ARG A 359 -0.38 4.39 -14.64
CA ARG A 359 -1.30 5.39 -14.08
C ARG A 359 -2.54 4.72 -13.54
N LEU A 360 -2.83 5.01 -12.29
CA LEU A 360 -4.05 4.53 -11.64
C LEU A 360 -5.04 5.68 -11.49
N PRO A 361 -6.34 5.46 -11.74
CA PRO A 361 -7.34 6.53 -11.75
C PRO A 361 -7.41 7.36 -10.47
N MET A 362 -7.21 6.70 -9.32
CA MET A 362 -7.29 7.35 -8.01
C MET A 362 -5.93 7.80 -7.44
N LEU A 363 -4.85 7.73 -8.20
CA LEU A 363 -3.63 8.49 -7.87
C LEU A 363 -3.81 9.98 -8.17
N LEU A 364 -3.03 10.81 -7.48
CA LEU A 364 -3.01 12.25 -7.79
C LEU A 364 -2.46 12.50 -9.21
N PRO A 365 -2.95 13.53 -9.91
CA PRO A 365 -2.41 13.91 -11.20
C PRO A 365 -0.89 14.10 -11.16
N GLY A 366 -0.18 13.56 -12.15
CA GLY A 366 1.28 13.63 -12.23
C GLY A 366 2.02 12.54 -11.47
N ILE A 367 1.31 11.67 -10.74
CA ILE A 367 1.89 10.51 -10.04
C ILE A 367 1.59 9.23 -10.80
N SER A 368 2.60 8.39 -10.96
CA SER A 368 2.51 7.07 -11.59
C SER A 368 3.45 6.07 -10.91
N LEU A 369 3.27 4.79 -11.23
CA LEU A 369 4.12 3.72 -10.71
C LEU A 369 5.15 3.32 -11.76
N SER A 370 6.42 3.28 -11.36
CA SER A 370 7.51 2.75 -12.17
C SER A 370 8.47 1.96 -11.30
N THR A 371 8.88 0.79 -11.80
CA THR A 371 9.85 -0.09 -11.13
C THR A 371 10.92 -0.54 -12.11
N SER A 372 12.02 -1.03 -11.61
CA SER A 372 13.06 -1.70 -12.40
C SER A 372 13.71 -2.81 -11.59
N ALA A 373 14.57 -3.59 -12.22
CA ALA A 373 15.31 -4.65 -11.53
C ALA A 373 16.17 -4.14 -10.35
N ASN A 374 16.51 -2.84 -10.34
CA ASN A 374 17.34 -2.21 -9.30
C ASN A 374 16.56 -1.19 -8.47
N ASP A 375 15.24 -1.07 -8.65
CA ASP A 375 14.42 -0.08 -7.97
C ASP A 375 13.01 -0.62 -7.73
N PHE A 376 12.76 -1.05 -6.51
CA PHE A 376 11.52 -1.65 -6.01
C PHE A 376 10.60 -0.64 -5.28
N ALA A 377 10.80 0.67 -5.51
CA ALA A 377 9.94 1.73 -5.00
C ALA A 377 9.00 2.25 -6.11
N PRO A 378 7.77 1.74 -6.24
CA PRO A 378 6.88 2.08 -7.36
C PRO A 378 6.44 3.54 -7.37
N ILE A 379 6.06 4.10 -6.21
CA ILE A 379 5.57 5.47 -6.05
C ILE A 379 6.62 6.28 -5.28
N LYS A 380 7.08 7.40 -5.88
CA LYS A 380 8.18 8.22 -5.33
C LYS A 380 7.81 9.67 -5.09
N GLN A 381 6.58 10.04 -5.42
CA GLN A 381 6.12 11.42 -5.41
C GLN A 381 4.91 11.55 -4.50
N MET A 382 4.81 12.71 -3.85
CA MET A 382 3.69 13.08 -2.99
C MET A 382 3.38 14.57 -3.16
N GLN A 383 2.20 14.98 -2.73
CA GLN A 383 1.81 16.37 -2.61
C GLN A 383 1.36 16.65 -1.17
N LEU A 384 1.71 17.81 -0.64
CA LEU A 384 1.27 18.19 0.70
C LEU A 384 -0.24 18.42 0.73
N GLN A 385 -0.83 18.12 1.89
CA GLN A 385 -2.24 18.35 2.18
C GLN A 385 -2.42 18.91 3.59
N ARG A 386 -3.51 19.64 3.81
CA ARG A 386 -3.87 20.22 5.10
C ARG A 386 -5.31 19.90 5.43
N PHE A 387 -5.57 19.51 6.68
CA PHE A 387 -6.91 19.24 7.15
C PHE A 387 -7.63 20.56 7.48
N ASP A 388 -8.80 20.79 6.85
CA ASP A 388 -9.59 22.02 7.01
C ASP A 388 -10.67 21.92 8.10
N GLY A 389 -10.78 20.78 8.76
CA GLY A 389 -11.83 20.49 9.76
C GLY A 389 -12.94 19.58 9.20
N THR A 390 -12.92 19.24 7.92
CA THR A 390 -13.88 18.33 7.28
C THR A 390 -13.21 17.36 6.33
N SER A 391 -12.20 17.80 5.59
CA SER A 391 -11.48 17.04 4.59
C SER A 391 -10.04 17.52 4.44
N TRP A 392 -9.24 16.74 3.74
CA TRP A 392 -7.88 17.09 3.38
C TRP A 392 -7.85 17.93 2.11
N LYS A 393 -7.15 19.06 2.11
CA LYS A 393 -6.97 19.97 0.96
C LYS A 393 -5.53 19.96 0.50
N LEU A 394 -5.32 19.65 -0.76
CA LEU A 394 -3.99 19.68 -1.36
C LEU A 394 -3.46 21.12 -1.45
N PHE A 395 -2.16 21.27 -1.29
CA PHE A 395 -1.46 22.53 -1.52
C PHE A 395 -0.01 22.30 -1.97
N GLY A 396 0.59 23.32 -2.59
CA GLY A 396 1.92 23.19 -3.20
C GLY A 396 1.95 22.23 -4.38
N ASP A 397 3.13 21.98 -4.90
CA ASP A 397 3.36 21.11 -6.06
C ASP A 397 3.54 19.65 -5.64
N VAL A 398 3.48 18.72 -6.62
CA VAL A 398 3.90 17.33 -6.45
C VAL A 398 5.42 17.31 -6.30
N ILE A 399 5.90 16.67 -5.24
CA ILE A 399 7.31 16.65 -4.84
C ILE A 399 7.82 15.22 -4.85
N ALA A 400 9.00 15.00 -5.44
CA ALA A 400 9.72 13.76 -5.26
C ALA A 400 10.36 13.74 -3.86
N GLY A 401 10.24 12.62 -3.17
CA GLY A 401 10.81 12.44 -1.83
C GLY A 401 12.32 12.22 -1.78
N GLY A 402 12.99 12.27 -2.93
CA GLY A 402 14.45 12.35 -3.17
C GLY A 402 15.22 11.18 -2.64
#